data_978f3be6933b73973d625eea968cf6fb
#
_entry.id   978f3be6933b73973d625eea968cf6fb
#
_cell.length_a   1.000
_cell.length_b   1.000
_cell.length_c   1.000
_cell.angle_alpha   90.00
_cell.angle_beta   90.00
_cell.angle_gamma   90.00
#
_symmetry.space_group_name_H-M   'P 1'
#
loop_
_entity.id
_entity.type
_entity.pdbx_description
1 polymer ?
#
loop_
_entity_poly.entity_id
_entity_poly.type
_entity_poly.pdbx_seq_one_letter_code
_entity_poly.pdbx_strand_id
1 'polypeptide(L)' 'NTLADVARQLELPAQGVAIALNNRMIPRTQWAEQTVKDGDSLVIIKAACGG' A
#
# COMPACT_ATOMS: atom_id res chain seq x y z
N ASN A 1 2.66 6.05 11.33
CA ASN A 1 1.64 5.62 10.36
C ASN A 1 2.01 4.28 9.75
N THR A 2 1.00 3.51 9.43
CA THR A 2 1.20 2.24 8.77
C THR A 2 0.70 2.33 7.33
N LEU A 3 1.02 1.30 6.54
CA LEU A 3 0.50 1.25 5.18
C LEU A 3 -1.02 1.20 5.18
N ALA A 4 -1.61 0.56 6.16
CA ALA A 4 -3.07 0.53 6.26
C ALA A 4 -3.63 1.94 6.46
N ASP A 5 -2.94 2.76 7.26
CA ASP A 5 -3.36 4.14 7.44
C ASP A 5 -3.26 4.92 6.14
N VAL A 6 -2.18 4.73 5.40
CA VAL A 6 -2.00 5.40 4.12
C VAL A 6 -3.09 4.99 3.15
N ALA A 7 -3.39 3.70 3.10
CA ALA A 7 -4.41 3.21 2.19
C ALA A 7 -5.77 3.81 2.52
N ARG A 8 -6.07 3.96 3.79
CA ARG A 8 -7.34 4.57 4.20
C ARG A 8 -7.41 6.03 3.80
N GLN A 9 -6.32 6.76 3.99
CA GLN A 9 -6.31 8.18 3.63
C GLN A 9 -6.46 8.38 2.14
N LEU A 10 -5.91 7.49 1.35
CA LEU A 10 -6.00 7.57 -0.11
C LEU A 10 -7.27 6.91 -0.64
N GLU A 11 -8.05 6.32 0.25
CA GLU A 11 -9.30 5.65 -0.13
C GLU A 11 -9.06 4.60 -1.20
N LEU A 12 -7.99 3.84 -1.02
CA LEU A 12 -7.65 2.80 -1.98
C LEU A 12 -8.65 1.65 -1.88
N PRO A 13 -8.99 1.03 -3.02
CA PRO A 13 -9.92 -0.10 -2.99
C PRO A 13 -9.31 -1.28 -2.25
N ALA A 14 -10.18 -2.14 -1.75
CA ALA A 14 -9.73 -3.30 -1.00
C ALA A 14 -9.07 -4.34 -1.88
N GLN A 15 -9.30 -4.31 -3.17
CA GLN A 15 -8.76 -5.29 -4.09
C GLN A 15 -8.17 -4.59 -5.29
N GLY A 16 -7.25 -5.29 -5.95
CA GLY A 16 -6.67 -4.78 -7.17
C GLY A 16 -5.61 -3.72 -6.93
N VAL A 17 -5.12 -3.61 -5.70
CA VAL A 17 -4.11 -2.62 -5.36
C VAL A 17 -2.96 -3.30 -4.64
N ALA A 18 -1.75 -2.96 -5.01
CA ALA A 18 -0.56 -3.41 -4.33
C ALA A 18 0.24 -2.19 -3.92
N ILE A 19 0.96 -2.33 -2.82
CA ILE A 19 1.83 -1.26 -2.34
C ILE A 19 3.23 -1.80 -2.21
N ALA A 20 4.18 -1.06 -2.76
CA ALA A 20 5.59 -1.36 -2.61
C ALA A 20 6.24 -0.28 -1.76
N LEU A 21 6.98 -0.69 -0.77
CA LEU A 21 7.68 0.21 0.13
C LEU A 21 9.17 -0.01 -0.02
N ASN A 22 9.88 1.04 -0.46
CA ASN A 22 11.34 0.97 -0.69
C ASN A 22 11.69 -0.21 -1.60
N ASN A 23 10.94 -0.33 -2.69
CA ASN A 23 11.13 -1.39 -3.70
C ASN A 23 10.79 -2.78 -3.18
N ARG A 24 10.02 -2.85 -2.12
CA ARG A 24 9.62 -4.13 -1.56
C ARG A 24 8.10 -4.24 -1.58
N MET A 25 7.60 -5.27 -2.21
CA MET A 25 6.16 -5.53 -2.20
C MET A 25 5.71 -5.90 -0.79
N ILE A 26 4.72 -5.20 -0.29
CA ILE A 26 4.17 -5.48 1.04
C ILE A 26 2.80 -6.12 0.86
N PRO A 27 2.64 -7.36 1.33
CA PRO A 27 1.33 -8.02 1.24
C PRO A 27 0.28 -7.23 2.02
N ARG A 28 -0.92 -7.25 1.53
CA ARG A 28 -2.01 -6.53 2.16
C ARG A 28 -2.21 -6.94 3.61
N THR A 29 -1.98 -8.22 3.90
CA THR A 29 -2.14 -8.72 5.26
C THR A 29 -1.14 -8.10 6.22
N GLN A 30 -0.07 -7.50 5.71
CA GLN A 30 0.95 -6.89 6.54
C GLN A 30 0.87 -5.37 6.57
N TRP A 31 -0.08 -4.79 5.86
CA TRP A 31 -0.20 -3.33 5.82
C TRP A 31 -0.40 -2.74 7.22
N ALA A 32 -1.18 -3.41 8.05
CA ALA A 32 -1.47 -2.89 9.37
C ALA A 32 -0.26 -2.94 10.30
N GLU A 33 0.71 -3.78 9.96
CA GLU A 33 1.91 -3.94 10.77
C GLU A 33 3.11 -3.19 10.20
N GLN A 34 3.03 -2.77 8.97
CA GLN A 34 4.15 -2.14 8.29
C GLN A 34 4.10 -0.64 8.53
N THR A 35 5.07 -0.13 9.27
CA THR A 35 5.14 1.31 9.53
C THR A 35 5.77 2.04 8.37
N VAL A 36 5.35 3.28 8.18
CA VAL A 36 5.88 4.14 7.13
C VAL A 36 6.47 5.38 7.78
N LYS A 37 7.63 5.80 7.32
CA LYS A 37 8.32 6.98 7.84
C LYS A 37 8.49 8.01 6.75
N ASP A 38 8.75 9.24 7.16
CA ASP A 38 9.06 10.29 6.20
C ASP A 38 10.31 9.91 5.43
N GLY A 39 10.26 10.11 4.14
CA GLY A 39 11.39 9.78 3.29
C GLY A 39 11.31 8.39 2.70
N ASP A 40 10.39 7.58 3.16
CA ASP A 40 10.22 6.25 2.57
C ASP A 40 9.64 6.37 1.17
N SER A 41 10.11 5.50 0.29
CA SER A 41 9.63 5.46 -1.08
C SER A 41 8.42 4.54 -1.17
N LEU A 42 7.28 5.11 -1.54
CA LEU A 42 6.04 4.37 -1.60
C LEU A 42 5.50 4.36 -3.01
N VAL A 43 5.23 3.18 -3.52
CA VAL A 43 4.67 3.03 -4.86
C VAL A 43 3.36 2.28 -4.76
N ILE A 44 2.33 2.85 -5.34
CA ILE A 44 1.01 2.24 -5.33
C ILE A 44 0.71 1.74 -6.73
N ILE A 45 0.46 0.44 -6.83
CA ILE A 45 0.23 -0.22 -8.10
C ILE A 45 -1.24 -0.62 -8.15
N LYS A 46 -1.95 -0.07 -9.10
CA LYS A 46 -3.35 -0.43 -9.30
C LYS A 46 -3.45 -1.44 -10.42
N ALA A 47 -3.91 -2.61 -10.09
CA ALA A 47 -4.16 -3.63 -11.10
C ALA A 47 -5.50 -3.31 -11.74
N ALA A 48 -5.46 -2.72 -12.89
CA ALA A 48 -6.69 -2.40 -13.61
C ALA A 48 -7.18 -3.64 -14.33
N CYS A 49 -7.33 -4.67 -13.61
CA CYS A 49 -7.91 -5.87 -14.16
C CYS A 49 -9.37 -5.62 -14.37
N GLY A 50 -9.74 -5.16 -15.44
CA GLY A 50 -11.10 -4.83 -15.71
C GLY A 50 -12.05 -5.99 -15.44
N GLY A 51 -11.79 -6.61 -14.56
CA GLY A 51 -12.58 -7.69 -14.21
C GLY A 51 -13.28 -8.34 -14.09
#